data_e9015cb1636644578d3a7da27fe732b7
#
_entry.id   e9015cb1636644578d3a7da27fe732b7
#
_cell.length_a   1.000
_cell.length_b   1.000
_cell.length_c   1.000
_cell.angle_alpha   90.00
_cell.angle_beta   90.00
_cell.angle_gamma   90.00
#
_symmetry.space_group_name_H-M   'P 1'
#
loop_
_entity.id
_entity.type
_entity.pdbx_description
1 polymer ?
#
loop_
_entity_poly.entity_id
_entity_poly.type
_entity_poly.pdbx_seq_one_letter_code
_entity_poly.pdbx_strand_id
1 'polypeptide(L)'
;HIANQLLVVLEFVHDMQVVHRDLKPSNIMVTRNGSVLKLIDFGLADTDSYAVLKEPAGTDGYVSPEQQKGGPADVRNDIYSVGVILDKMKLNLSYRLGLKRCLRPLEERYPNMTAMRLHIHSLHRNLLAFWIASGMFVAGTSGVLIYNKVNEPPRGYDVVAEFKVGNLAYKSWGGGVVSVRAANSEDSCIEVPKTVNFQGMTYKIDEIEKKAFADQPDLRKLVFPDTKFHVMKQMVENSPNLHSICFRSALPPVIG
;
A
#
# COMPACT_ATOMS: atom_id res chain seq x y z
N HIS A 1 -2.89 -2.62 -13.62
CA HIS A 1 -1.65 -2.81 -12.88
C HIS A 1 -1.28 -1.53 -12.10
N ILE A 2 -0.95 -0.42 -12.76
CA ILE A 2 -0.57 0.87 -12.14
C ILE A 2 -1.64 1.37 -11.15
N ALA A 3 -2.91 1.32 -11.51
CA ALA A 3 -4.01 1.73 -10.63
C ALA A 3 -3.99 0.95 -9.30
N ASN A 4 -3.79 -0.36 -9.34
CA ASN A 4 -3.71 -1.18 -8.14
C ASN A 4 -2.46 -0.86 -7.30
N GLN A 5 -1.31 -0.62 -7.93
CA GLN A 5 -0.10 -0.18 -7.22
C GLN A 5 -0.33 1.14 -6.48
N LEU A 6 -1.00 2.11 -7.14
CA LEU A 6 -1.32 3.40 -6.52
C LEU A 6 -2.19 3.23 -5.27
N LEU A 7 -3.25 2.40 -5.35
CA LEU A 7 -4.12 2.15 -4.21
C LEU A 7 -3.35 1.54 -3.04
N VAL A 8 -2.47 0.58 -3.31
CA VAL A 8 -1.68 -0.10 -2.28
C VAL A 8 -0.66 0.83 -1.64
N VAL A 9 0.05 1.62 -2.44
CA VAL A 9 1.02 2.58 -1.89
C VAL A 9 0.33 3.60 -1.00
N LEU A 10 -0.85 4.09 -1.39
CA LEU A 10 -1.60 5.05 -0.59
C LEU A 10 -2.23 4.41 0.65
N GLU A 11 -2.71 3.17 0.56
CA GLU A 11 -3.14 2.42 1.74
C GLU A 11 -2.01 2.35 2.77
N PHE A 12 -0.80 2.02 2.33
CA PHE A 12 0.38 1.98 3.16
C PHE A 12 0.74 3.36 3.77
N VAL A 13 0.69 4.44 2.97
CA VAL A 13 0.95 5.80 3.44
C VAL A 13 -0.08 6.23 4.50
N HIS A 14 -1.36 5.93 4.27
CA HIS A 14 -2.44 6.24 5.21
C HIS A 14 -2.36 5.41 6.49
N ASP A 15 -1.92 4.15 6.42
CA ASP A 15 -1.68 3.31 7.61
C ASP A 15 -0.55 3.87 8.49
N MET A 16 0.37 4.64 7.89
CA MET A 16 1.37 5.41 8.62
C MET A 16 0.84 6.75 9.18
N GLN A 17 -0.47 7.00 9.05
CA GLN A 17 -1.13 8.24 9.46
C GLN A 17 -0.60 9.49 8.71
N VAL A 18 -0.15 9.31 7.48
CA VAL A 18 0.27 10.38 6.59
C VAL A 18 -0.78 10.61 5.52
N VAL A 19 -1.21 11.85 5.34
CA VAL A 19 -2.08 12.30 4.25
C VAL A 19 -1.24 13.09 3.26
N HIS A 20 -1.24 12.71 1.99
CA HIS A 20 -0.36 13.31 0.97
C HIS A 20 -0.75 14.75 0.60
N ARG A 21 -2.06 15.02 0.44
CA ARG A 21 -2.70 16.31 0.17
C ARG A 21 -2.41 16.97 -1.19
N ASP A 22 -1.42 16.52 -1.95
CA ASP A 22 -1.14 17.03 -3.30
C ASP A 22 -0.95 15.88 -4.32
N LEU A 23 -1.90 14.94 -4.32
CA LEU A 23 -1.88 13.86 -5.30
C LEU A 23 -2.29 14.39 -6.68
N LYS A 24 -1.36 14.24 -7.63
CA LYS A 24 -1.50 14.61 -9.04
C LYS A 24 -0.60 13.72 -9.90
N PRO A 25 -0.84 13.63 -11.22
CA PRO A 25 -0.03 12.77 -12.07
C PRO A 25 1.48 13.07 -12.02
N SER A 26 1.90 14.33 -11.86
CA SER A 26 3.32 14.69 -11.77
C SER A 26 4.01 14.17 -10.50
N ASN A 27 3.25 13.89 -9.44
CA ASN A 27 3.75 13.33 -8.18
C ASN A 27 3.69 11.80 -8.14
N ILE A 28 3.27 11.19 -9.26
CA ILE A 28 3.22 9.73 -9.45
C ILE A 28 4.22 9.35 -10.55
N MET A 29 5.37 8.84 -10.16
CA MET A 29 6.38 8.36 -11.10
C MET A 29 6.21 6.87 -11.36
N VAL A 30 6.30 6.49 -12.62
CA VAL A 30 6.28 5.09 -13.04
C VAL A 30 7.55 4.81 -13.84
N THR A 31 8.23 3.70 -13.54
CA THR A 31 9.42 3.30 -14.30
C THR A 31 9.08 3.04 -15.76
N ARG A 32 10.07 3.17 -16.66
CA ARG A 32 9.87 3.00 -18.10
C ARG A 32 9.23 1.68 -18.50
N ASN A 33 9.49 0.61 -17.75
CA ASN A 33 8.88 -0.71 -17.96
C ASN A 33 7.51 -0.87 -17.26
N GLY A 34 6.99 0.20 -16.60
CA GLY A 34 5.71 0.17 -15.90
C GLY A 34 5.68 -0.71 -14.64
N SER A 35 6.82 -1.23 -14.18
CA SER A 35 6.87 -2.22 -13.09
C SER A 35 6.90 -1.63 -11.69
N VAL A 36 7.30 -0.36 -11.54
CA VAL A 36 7.42 0.30 -10.23
C VAL A 36 6.75 1.65 -10.25
N LEU A 37 5.84 1.87 -9.29
CA LEU A 37 5.24 3.16 -8.99
C LEU A 37 5.94 3.76 -7.77
N LYS A 38 6.20 5.07 -7.83
CA LYS A 38 6.73 5.88 -6.74
C LYS A 38 5.84 7.09 -6.53
N LEU A 39 5.47 7.35 -5.28
CA LEU A 39 4.95 8.64 -4.86
C LEU A 39 6.12 9.54 -4.48
N ILE A 40 6.08 10.76 -4.94
CA ILE A 40 7.07 11.80 -4.65
C ILE A 40 6.37 13.07 -4.17
N ASP A 41 7.14 13.98 -3.59
CA ASP A 41 6.69 15.29 -3.15
C ASP A 41 5.64 15.23 -2.03
N PHE A 42 6.08 14.81 -0.85
CA PHE A 42 5.33 14.85 0.40
C PHE A 42 5.39 16.23 1.08
N GLY A 43 5.76 17.30 0.35
CA GLY A 43 5.95 18.63 0.91
C GLY A 43 4.68 19.24 1.52
N LEU A 44 3.48 18.81 1.11
CA LEU A 44 2.20 19.18 1.70
C LEU A 44 1.61 18.09 2.60
N ALA A 45 2.32 16.96 2.77
CA ALA A 45 1.84 15.87 3.58
C ALA A 45 1.64 16.32 5.04
N ASP A 46 0.59 15.81 5.64
CA ASP A 46 0.23 16.09 7.03
C ASP A 46 0.13 14.79 7.81
N THR A 47 0.59 14.85 9.07
CA THR A 47 0.38 13.80 10.05
C THR A 47 -0.63 14.33 11.07
N ASP A 48 -1.46 13.46 11.62
CA ASP A 48 -2.53 13.80 12.59
C ASP A 48 -2.04 14.67 13.78
N SER A 49 -0.71 14.73 14.00
CA SER A 49 -0.10 15.44 15.13
C SER A 49 0.07 16.96 14.89
N TYR A 50 -0.15 17.48 13.68
CA TYR A 50 0.10 18.88 13.35
C TYR A 50 -1.07 19.52 12.59
N ALA A 51 -2.28 19.42 13.11
CA ALA A 51 -3.45 20.16 12.62
C ALA A 51 -3.36 21.65 12.97
N VAL A 52 -2.29 22.33 12.57
CA VAL A 52 -2.25 23.79 12.57
C VAL A 52 -2.87 24.26 11.26
N LEU A 53 -3.75 25.26 11.34
CA LEU A 53 -4.42 25.93 10.22
C LEU A 53 -3.41 26.21 9.09
N LYS A 54 -3.35 25.28 8.13
CA LYS A 54 -2.57 25.50 6.90
C LYS A 54 -3.47 26.20 5.89
N GLU A 55 -2.87 27.11 5.12
CA GLU A 55 -3.56 27.71 3.99
C GLU A 55 -4.10 26.65 3.02
N PRO A 56 -5.19 26.95 2.28
CA PRO A 56 -5.68 26.07 1.25
C PRO A 56 -4.53 25.68 0.31
N ALA A 57 -4.22 24.41 0.24
CA ALA A 57 -3.09 23.90 -0.52
C ALA A 57 -3.52 22.70 -1.37
N GLY A 58 -2.84 22.49 -2.50
CA GLY A 58 -3.09 21.43 -3.45
C GLY A 58 -3.17 21.95 -4.89
N THR A 59 -3.23 21.05 -5.84
CA THR A 59 -3.24 21.40 -7.27
C THR A 59 -4.65 21.39 -7.82
N ASP A 60 -5.06 22.51 -8.46
CA ASP A 60 -6.37 22.66 -9.07
C ASP A 60 -6.74 21.47 -9.99
N GLY A 61 -7.98 21.05 -9.89
CA GLY A 61 -8.52 19.93 -10.64
C GLY A 61 -8.23 18.54 -10.05
N TYR A 62 -7.45 18.45 -8.96
CA TYR A 62 -7.18 17.22 -8.22
C TYR A 62 -7.50 17.35 -6.73
N VAL A 63 -7.46 18.56 -6.19
CA VAL A 63 -7.72 18.86 -4.79
C VAL A 63 -9.21 18.72 -4.47
N SER A 64 -9.53 18.14 -3.32
CA SER A 64 -10.91 17.95 -2.88
C SER A 64 -11.60 19.28 -2.51
N PRO A 65 -12.93 19.40 -2.67
CA PRO A 65 -13.65 20.64 -2.36
C PRO A 65 -13.49 21.12 -0.91
N GLU A 66 -13.41 20.20 0.05
CA GLU A 66 -13.21 20.52 1.47
C GLU A 66 -11.79 21.00 1.74
N GLN A 67 -10.79 20.42 1.09
CA GLN A 67 -9.38 20.86 1.19
C GLN A 67 -9.19 22.25 0.57
N GLN A 68 -9.86 22.56 -0.55
CA GLN A 68 -9.86 23.90 -1.14
C GLN A 68 -10.41 24.98 -0.19
N LYS A 69 -11.31 24.59 0.70
CA LYS A 69 -11.90 25.47 1.72
C LYS A 69 -11.05 25.56 2.99
N GLY A 70 -9.84 24.98 3.01
CA GLY A 70 -8.97 24.97 4.18
C GLY A 70 -9.40 23.98 5.27
N GLY A 71 -10.14 22.94 4.92
CA GLY A 71 -10.51 21.87 5.85
C GLY A 71 -9.30 21.09 6.38
N PRO A 72 -9.47 20.38 7.51
CA PRO A 72 -8.40 19.59 8.10
C PRO A 72 -7.89 18.50 7.17
N ALA A 73 -6.69 17.99 7.45
CA ALA A 73 -6.16 16.84 6.75
C ALA A 73 -7.03 15.61 7.03
N ASP A 74 -7.42 14.94 5.97
CA ASP A 74 -8.25 13.72 6.04
C ASP A 74 -7.83 12.80 4.88
N VAL A 75 -7.66 11.51 5.15
CA VAL A 75 -7.30 10.51 4.13
C VAL A 75 -8.27 10.49 2.96
N ARG A 76 -9.53 10.93 3.18
CA ARG A 76 -10.56 11.05 2.14
C ARG A 76 -10.27 12.16 1.13
N ASN A 77 -9.36 13.11 1.44
CA ASN A 77 -8.88 14.10 0.47
C ASN A 77 -8.03 13.40 -0.60
N ASP A 78 -7.14 12.52 -0.19
CA ASP A 78 -6.34 11.70 -1.10
C ASP A 78 -7.21 10.73 -1.92
N ILE A 79 -8.26 10.16 -1.31
CA ILE A 79 -9.23 9.29 -1.99
C ILE A 79 -9.93 10.06 -3.12
N TYR A 80 -10.30 11.33 -2.90
CA TYR A 80 -10.86 12.18 -3.96
C TYR A 80 -9.86 12.37 -5.10
N SER A 81 -8.64 12.78 -4.77
CA SER A 81 -7.57 13.04 -5.77
C SER A 81 -7.27 11.78 -6.60
N VAL A 82 -7.18 10.61 -5.95
CA VAL A 82 -7.05 9.31 -6.63
C VAL A 82 -8.23 9.03 -7.55
N GLY A 83 -9.45 9.32 -7.08
CA GLY A 83 -10.67 9.20 -7.89
C GLY A 83 -10.55 9.99 -9.18
N VAL A 84 -10.15 11.26 -9.11
CA VAL A 84 -9.93 12.14 -10.27
C VAL A 84 -8.82 11.61 -11.19
N ILE A 85 -7.69 11.17 -10.62
CA ILE A 85 -6.56 10.66 -11.41
C ILE A 85 -6.98 9.39 -12.18
N LEU A 86 -7.58 8.44 -11.49
CA LEU A 86 -7.94 7.14 -12.06
C LEU A 86 -9.14 7.24 -13.02
N ASP A 87 -10.04 8.22 -12.84
CA ASP A 87 -11.17 8.43 -13.76
C ASP A 87 -10.69 8.84 -15.16
N LYS A 88 -9.56 9.54 -15.25
CA LYS A 88 -8.92 9.91 -16.53
C LYS A 88 -8.24 8.70 -17.22
N MET A 89 -8.10 7.57 -16.55
CA MET A 89 -7.51 6.35 -17.10
C MET A 89 -8.59 5.45 -17.70
N LYS A 90 -8.27 4.77 -18.80
CA LYS A 90 -9.17 3.76 -19.40
C LYS A 90 -9.14 2.47 -18.57
N LEU A 91 -9.85 2.46 -17.46
CA LEU A 91 -9.92 1.32 -16.54
C LEU A 91 -11.13 0.42 -16.83
N ASN A 92 -11.07 -0.80 -16.32
CA ASN A 92 -12.16 -1.78 -16.43
C ASN A 92 -13.41 -1.34 -15.64
N LEU A 93 -14.53 -2.03 -15.85
CA LEU A 93 -15.83 -1.68 -15.27
C LEU A 93 -15.83 -1.65 -13.73
N SER A 94 -15.14 -2.56 -13.08
CA SER A 94 -15.08 -2.61 -11.60
C SER A 94 -14.44 -1.34 -11.02
N TYR A 95 -13.34 -0.87 -11.62
CA TYR A 95 -12.76 0.42 -11.24
C TYR A 95 -13.72 1.57 -11.49
N ARG A 96 -14.27 1.68 -12.70
CA ARG A 96 -15.20 2.77 -13.04
C ARG A 96 -16.40 2.88 -12.10
N LEU A 97 -16.93 1.75 -11.65
CA LEU A 97 -18.03 1.72 -10.68
C LEU A 97 -17.55 2.17 -9.28
N GLY A 98 -16.39 1.70 -8.83
CA GLY A 98 -15.82 2.07 -7.53
C GLY A 98 -15.42 3.54 -7.45
N LEU A 99 -14.84 4.10 -8.52
CA LEU A 99 -14.36 5.49 -8.56
C LEU A 99 -15.45 6.54 -8.37
N LYS A 100 -16.69 6.25 -8.79
CA LYS A 100 -17.83 7.18 -8.60
C LYS A 100 -18.03 7.58 -7.14
N ARG A 101 -17.73 6.68 -6.20
CA ARG A 101 -17.85 6.97 -4.77
C ARG A 101 -16.75 7.89 -4.25
N CYS A 102 -15.58 7.90 -4.89
CA CYS A 102 -14.47 8.77 -4.49
C CYS A 102 -14.78 10.26 -4.68
N LEU A 103 -15.61 10.59 -5.66
CA LEU A 103 -15.93 11.97 -6.05
C LEU A 103 -17.18 12.54 -5.34
N ARG A 104 -17.79 11.79 -4.42
CA ARG A 104 -18.94 12.22 -3.64
C ARG A 104 -18.55 13.19 -2.51
N PRO A 105 -19.52 13.82 -1.84
CA PRO A 105 -19.28 14.55 -0.60
C PRO A 105 -18.51 13.72 0.41
N LEU A 106 -17.75 14.38 1.29
CA LEU A 106 -16.78 13.75 2.19
C LEU A 106 -17.36 12.56 2.98
N GLU A 107 -18.58 12.71 3.50
CA GLU A 107 -19.23 11.70 4.34
C GLU A 107 -19.66 10.45 3.56
N GLU A 108 -19.86 10.58 2.25
CA GLU A 108 -20.28 9.48 1.37
C GLU A 108 -19.11 8.74 0.73
N ARG A 109 -17.88 9.29 0.82
CA ARG A 109 -16.67 8.65 0.28
C ARG A 109 -16.32 7.38 1.04
N TYR A 110 -15.34 6.66 0.54
CA TYR A 110 -14.73 5.57 1.31
C TYR A 110 -14.08 6.15 2.58
N PRO A 111 -14.23 5.48 3.74
CA PRO A 111 -13.63 5.96 4.99
C PRO A 111 -12.09 5.89 4.97
N ASN A 112 -11.52 4.98 4.19
CA ASN A 112 -10.08 4.80 4.01
C ASN A 112 -9.77 4.11 2.68
N MET A 113 -8.49 4.03 2.34
CA MET A 113 -8.00 3.43 1.10
C MET A 113 -8.25 1.92 1.04
N THR A 114 -8.15 1.24 2.19
CA THR A 114 -8.47 -0.19 2.33
C THR A 114 -9.91 -0.48 1.90
N ALA A 115 -10.88 0.29 2.42
CA ALA A 115 -12.29 0.12 2.07
C ALA A 115 -12.53 0.34 0.56
N MET A 116 -11.88 1.34 -0.04
CA MET A 116 -11.93 1.58 -1.47
C MET A 116 -11.38 0.39 -2.27
N ARG A 117 -10.19 -0.08 -1.92
CA ARG A 117 -9.53 -1.20 -2.59
C ARG A 117 -10.33 -2.49 -2.49
N LEU A 118 -10.79 -2.83 -1.28
CA LEU A 118 -11.61 -4.03 -1.05
C LEU A 118 -12.91 -3.98 -1.83
N HIS A 119 -13.58 -2.83 -1.90
CA HIS A 119 -14.81 -2.67 -2.69
C HIS A 119 -14.54 -2.88 -4.18
N ILE A 120 -13.49 -2.27 -4.75
CA ILE A 120 -13.13 -2.46 -6.15
C ILE A 120 -12.81 -3.94 -6.46
N HIS A 121 -12.07 -4.61 -5.57
CA HIS A 121 -11.79 -6.04 -5.70
C HIS A 121 -13.06 -6.91 -5.58
N SER A 122 -13.97 -6.55 -4.67
CA SER A 122 -15.28 -7.20 -4.53
C SER A 122 -16.10 -7.06 -5.82
N LEU A 123 -16.19 -5.85 -6.40
CA LEU A 123 -16.84 -5.63 -7.68
C LEU A 123 -16.23 -6.48 -8.80
N HIS A 124 -14.90 -6.57 -8.84
CA HIS A 124 -14.21 -7.39 -9.82
C HIS A 124 -14.55 -8.89 -9.68
N ARG A 125 -14.52 -9.40 -8.45
CA ARG A 125 -14.90 -10.80 -8.17
C ARG A 125 -16.35 -11.07 -8.52
N ASN A 126 -17.25 -10.18 -8.16
CA ASN A 126 -18.68 -10.34 -8.42
C ASN A 126 -18.98 -10.31 -9.92
N LEU A 127 -18.35 -9.43 -10.67
CA LEU A 127 -18.45 -9.40 -12.13
C LEU A 127 -17.87 -10.68 -12.75
N LEU A 128 -16.71 -11.15 -12.26
CA LEU A 128 -16.10 -12.38 -12.72
C LEU A 128 -17.00 -13.60 -12.40
N ALA A 129 -17.51 -13.68 -11.16
CA ALA A 129 -18.43 -14.74 -10.75
C ALA A 129 -19.73 -14.74 -11.59
N PHE A 130 -20.26 -13.55 -11.93
CA PHE A 130 -21.40 -13.42 -12.81
C PHE A 130 -21.11 -13.98 -14.22
N TRP A 131 -19.95 -13.65 -14.79
CA TRP A 131 -19.54 -14.18 -16.10
C TRP A 131 -19.25 -15.70 -16.06
N ILE A 132 -18.66 -16.20 -14.97
CA ILE A 132 -18.44 -17.64 -14.78
C ILE A 132 -19.78 -18.35 -14.61
N ALA A 133 -20.71 -17.84 -13.80
CA ALA A 133 -22.02 -18.44 -13.59
C ALA A 133 -22.85 -18.44 -14.88
N SER A 134 -22.81 -17.36 -15.65
CA SER A 134 -23.46 -17.30 -16.97
C SER A 134 -22.83 -18.24 -17.99
N GLY A 135 -21.49 -18.46 -17.90
CA GLY A 135 -20.79 -19.45 -18.74
C GLY A 135 -21.03 -20.89 -18.31
N MET A 136 -21.18 -21.15 -16.98
CA MET A 136 -21.45 -22.49 -16.43
C MET A 136 -22.90 -22.96 -16.67
N PHE A 137 -23.84 -22.04 -16.90
CA PHE A 137 -25.19 -22.42 -17.36
C PHE A 137 -25.14 -23.09 -18.74
N VAL A 138 -24.05 -22.94 -19.49
CA VAL A 138 -23.82 -23.54 -20.82
C VAL A 138 -22.98 -24.83 -20.74
N ALA A 139 -22.18 -25.03 -19.67
CA ALA A 139 -21.33 -26.21 -19.50
C ALA A 139 -21.42 -26.73 -18.05
N GLY A 140 -22.24 -27.71 -17.82
CA GLY A 140 -22.45 -28.34 -16.50
C GLY A 140 -21.19 -28.85 -15.82
N THR A 141 -21.13 -28.61 -14.54
CA THR A 141 -20.41 -29.32 -13.48
C THR A 141 -18.91 -29.56 -13.62
N SER A 142 -18.06 -28.73 -13.01
CA SER A 142 -16.81 -29.12 -12.31
C SER A 142 -15.97 -27.86 -12.00
N GLY A 143 -15.92 -27.35 -10.76
CA GLY A 143 -15.06 -26.19 -10.46
C GLY A 143 -15.07 -25.64 -9.03
N VAL A 144 -15.81 -26.25 -8.12
CA VAL A 144 -15.99 -25.68 -6.76
C VAL A 144 -14.82 -25.99 -5.80
N LEU A 145 -13.87 -26.85 -6.16
CA LEU A 145 -12.89 -27.40 -5.22
C LEU A 145 -11.56 -26.63 -5.10
N ILE A 146 -11.33 -25.60 -5.89
CA ILE A 146 -10.03 -24.89 -5.85
C ILE A 146 -10.03 -23.63 -4.97
N TYR A 147 -11.20 -23.10 -4.63
CA TYR A 147 -11.32 -21.81 -3.93
C TYR A 147 -10.94 -21.83 -2.44
N ASN A 148 -11.08 -22.97 -1.77
CA ASN A 148 -10.94 -23.04 -0.31
C ASN A 148 -9.51 -23.24 0.22
N LYS A 149 -8.51 -23.42 -0.65
CA LYS A 149 -7.14 -23.76 -0.23
C LYS A 149 -6.17 -22.57 -0.17
N VAL A 150 -6.60 -21.37 -0.54
CA VAL A 150 -5.69 -20.19 -0.66
C VAL A 150 -5.82 -19.17 0.50
N ASN A 151 -6.80 -19.32 1.38
CA ASN A 151 -7.11 -18.29 2.39
C ASN A 151 -6.97 -18.77 3.86
N GLU A 152 -6.08 -19.71 4.16
CA GLU A 152 -5.75 -19.94 5.57
C GLU A 152 -4.66 -18.94 6.04
N PRO A 153 -4.92 -18.19 7.14
CA PRO A 153 -3.89 -17.36 7.74
C PRO A 153 -2.78 -18.26 8.32
N PRO A 154 -1.52 -17.84 8.26
CA PRO A 154 -0.43 -18.60 8.88
C PRO A 154 -0.65 -18.69 10.39
N ARG A 155 -0.60 -19.90 10.93
CA ARG A 155 -0.66 -20.17 12.37
C ARG A 155 0.61 -19.64 13.02
N GLY A 156 0.48 -19.03 14.21
CA GLY A 156 1.61 -18.52 14.96
C GLY A 156 2.66 -19.62 15.21
N TYR A 157 3.88 -19.34 14.82
CA TYR A 157 5.03 -20.19 15.08
C TYR A 157 5.89 -19.55 16.15
N ASP A 158 6.54 -20.36 16.99
CA ASP A 158 7.54 -19.88 17.92
C ASP A 158 8.77 -19.36 17.15
N VAL A 159 9.36 -18.27 17.64
CA VAL A 159 10.57 -17.71 17.04
C VAL A 159 11.71 -18.73 17.14
N VAL A 160 12.22 -19.19 16.02
CA VAL A 160 13.28 -20.19 15.94
C VAL A 160 14.66 -19.55 16.00
N ALA A 161 14.84 -18.36 15.41
CA ALA A 161 16.10 -17.63 15.41
C ALA A 161 15.89 -16.13 15.14
N GLU A 162 16.75 -15.31 15.77
CA GLU A 162 16.91 -13.90 15.43
C GLU A 162 18.35 -13.66 14.98
N PHE A 163 18.54 -12.91 13.91
CA PHE A 163 19.86 -12.56 13.37
C PHE A 163 19.86 -11.21 12.68
N LYS A 164 21.04 -10.64 12.45
CA LYS A 164 21.21 -9.39 11.72
C LYS A 164 22.07 -9.60 10.50
N VAL A 165 21.72 -8.94 9.41
CA VAL A 165 22.53 -8.85 8.18
C VAL A 165 22.46 -7.41 7.68
N GLY A 166 23.62 -6.74 7.67
CA GLY A 166 23.69 -5.32 7.35
C GLY A 166 22.90 -4.47 8.37
N ASN A 167 22.09 -3.58 7.87
CA ASN A 167 21.23 -2.65 8.62
C ASN A 167 19.84 -3.20 8.95
N LEU A 168 19.61 -4.49 8.73
CA LEU A 168 18.33 -5.14 8.95
C LEU A 168 18.45 -6.29 9.95
N ALA A 169 17.44 -6.41 10.80
CA ALA A 169 17.27 -7.52 11.72
C ALA A 169 16.13 -8.43 11.27
N TYR A 170 16.29 -9.71 11.44
CA TYR A 170 15.40 -10.75 10.94
C TYR A 170 14.98 -11.68 12.06
N LYS A 171 13.71 -12.12 12.03
CA LYS A 171 13.17 -13.19 12.86
C LYS A 171 12.69 -14.34 12.00
N SER A 172 13.15 -15.54 12.29
CA SER A 172 12.71 -16.77 11.64
C SER A 172 11.73 -17.53 12.51
N TRP A 173 10.65 -17.99 11.90
CA TRP A 173 9.67 -18.92 12.47
C TRP A 173 9.78 -20.33 11.90
N GLY A 174 10.88 -20.65 11.21
CA GLY A 174 11.05 -21.90 10.48
C GLY A 174 10.53 -21.82 9.04
N GLY A 175 10.64 -22.94 8.30
CA GLY A 175 10.15 -23.01 6.91
C GLY A 175 10.92 -22.14 5.91
N GLY A 176 12.08 -21.57 6.26
CA GLY A 176 12.87 -20.74 5.35
C GLY A 176 12.31 -19.33 5.11
N VAL A 177 11.41 -18.87 5.97
CA VAL A 177 10.82 -17.52 5.93
C VAL A 177 11.21 -16.70 7.14
N VAL A 178 11.26 -15.38 6.97
CA VAL A 178 11.62 -14.42 8.02
C VAL A 178 10.75 -13.17 7.95
N SER A 179 10.53 -12.54 9.12
CA SER A 179 10.18 -11.13 9.20
C SER A 179 11.43 -10.26 9.22
N VAL A 180 11.24 -8.96 8.94
CA VAL A 180 12.32 -7.98 8.88
C VAL A 180 11.95 -6.70 9.62
N ARG A 181 12.97 -6.07 10.25
CA ARG A 181 12.92 -4.73 10.82
C ARG A 181 14.26 -4.03 10.66
N ALA A 182 14.29 -2.71 10.82
CA ALA A 182 15.55 -1.96 10.89
C ALA A 182 16.33 -2.36 12.14
N ALA A 183 17.64 -2.37 12.02
CA ALA A 183 18.58 -2.65 13.11
C ALA A 183 19.30 -1.38 13.57
N ASN A 184 18.56 -0.30 13.86
CA ASN A 184 19.09 1.02 14.23
C ASN A 184 20.11 1.52 13.21
N SER A 185 19.62 1.94 12.05
CA SER A 185 20.44 2.38 10.94
C SER A 185 20.44 3.91 10.86
N GLU A 186 21.62 4.50 10.70
CA GLU A 186 21.80 5.91 10.31
C GLU A 186 21.67 6.08 8.80
N ASP A 187 21.24 5.06 8.08
CA ASP A 187 21.13 5.07 6.64
C ASP A 187 19.96 5.93 6.16
N SER A 188 20.25 6.82 5.25
CA SER A 188 19.21 7.63 4.59
C SER A 188 18.35 6.83 3.60
N CYS A 189 18.76 5.62 3.24
CA CYS A 189 18.04 4.73 2.33
C CYS A 189 18.12 3.29 2.83
N ILE A 190 16.97 2.70 3.14
CA ILE A 190 16.88 1.28 3.48
C ILE A 190 16.22 0.54 2.31
N GLU A 191 16.90 -0.49 1.84
CA GLU A 191 16.37 -1.41 0.83
C GLU A 191 16.13 -2.78 1.47
N VAL A 192 14.87 -3.21 1.52
CA VAL A 192 14.50 -4.54 1.98
C VAL A 192 14.77 -5.53 0.85
N PRO A 193 15.65 -6.54 1.05
CA PRO A 193 15.95 -7.51 0.01
C PRO A 193 14.80 -8.51 -0.18
N LYS A 194 14.82 -9.24 -1.29
CA LYS A 194 13.87 -10.33 -1.57
C LYS A 194 14.13 -11.56 -0.68
N THR A 195 15.40 -11.82 -0.49
CA THR A 195 15.90 -12.96 0.31
C THR A 195 17.13 -12.52 1.09
N VAL A 196 17.42 -13.19 2.19
CA VAL A 196 18.62 -12.99 2.98
C VAL A 196 19.35 -14.32 3.21
N ASN A 197 20.68 -14.30 3.07
CA ASN A 197 21.52 -15.46 3.36
C ASN A 197 22.14 -15.30 4.74
N PHE A 198 21.96 -16.33 5.57
CA PHE A 198 22.56 -16.40 6.89
C PHE A 198 23.01 -17.82 7.21
N GLN A 199 24.25 -18.00 7.61
CA GLN A 199 24.86 -19.31 7.94
C GLN A 199 24.64 -20.40 6.85
N GLY A 200 24.75 -20.00 5.57
CA GLY A 200 24.59 -20.92 4.43
C GLY A 200 23.16 -21.26 4.05
N MET A 201 22.17 -20.72 4.76
CA MET A 201 20.75 -20.87 4.43
C MET A 201 20.20 -19.58 3.80
N THR A 202 19.34 -19.74 2.81
CA THR A 202 18.62 -18.63 2.17
C THR A 202 17.20 -18.55 2.74
N TYR A 203 16.87 -17.42 3.32
CA TYR A 203 15.55 -17.13 3.86
C TYR A 203 14.81 -16.15 2.95
N LYS A 204 13.51 -16.40 2.77
CA LYS A 204 12.61 -15.49 2.06
C LYS A 204 11.98 -14.53 3.08
N ILE A 205 11.90 -13.24 2.72
CA ILE A 205 11.19 -12.27 3.54
C ILE A 205 9.70 -12.39 3.22
N ASP A 206 8.91 -12.67 4.27
CA ASP A 206 7.48 -12.89 4.20
C ASP A 206 6.68 -11.82 4.94
N GLU A 207 7.30 -11.17 5.92
CA GLU A 207 6.64 -10.19 6.79
C GLU A 207 7.53 -8.98 7.10
N ILE A 208 6.91 -7.81 7.18
CA ILE A 208 7.50 -6.60 7.74
C ILE A 208 6.89 -6.40 9.14
N GLU A 209 7.73 -6.37 10.17
CA GLU A 209 7.26 -6.26 11.55
C GLU A 209 6.54 -4.93 11.84
N LYS A 210 5.68 -4.94 12.86
CA LYS A 210 5.12 -3.69 13.41
C LYS A 210 6.25 -2.78 13.88
N LYS A 211 6.18 -1.48 13.54
CA LYS A 211 7.22 -0.48 13.83
C LYS A 211 8.60 -0.84 13.26
N ALA A 212 8.63 -1.63 12.18
CA ALA A 212 9.87 -2.16 11.60
C ALA A 212 10.90 -1.08 11.27
N PHE A 213 10.47 0.10 10.88
CA PHE A 213 11.30 1.26 10.49
C PHE A 213 10.93 2.52 11.30
N ALA A 214 10.41 2.33 12.52
CA ALA A 214 10.10 3.44 13.41
C ALA A 214 11.40 4.07 13.99
N ASP A 215 11.26 5.33 14.44
CA ASP A 215 12.34 6.07 15.12
C ASP A 215 13.65 6.14 14.30
N GLN A 216 13.50 6.34 12.97
CA GLN A 216 14.62 6.48 12.03
C GLN A 216 14.70 7.93 11.53
N PRO A 217 15.36 8.86 12.27
CA PRO A 217 15.37 10.28 11.91
C PRO A 217 16.11 10.57 10.61
N ASP A 218 17.10 9.74 10.24
CA ASP A 218 17.90 9.93 9.03
C ASP A 218 17.32 9.25 7.80
N LEU A 219 16.30 8.41 7.97
CA LEU A 219 15.67 7.67 6.90
C LEU A 219 14.92 8.61 5.96
N ARG A 220 15.34 8.66 4.69
CA ARG A 220 14.72 9.46 3.62
C ARG A 220 14.02 8.62 2.57
N LYS A 221 14.45 7.38 2.42
CA LYS A 221 13.94 6.49 1.38
C LYS A 221 13.84 5.06 1.87
N LEU A 222 12.71 4.42 1.55
CA LEU A 222 12.44 3.02 1.84
C LEU A 222 12.09 2.29 0.54
N VAL A 223 12.76 1.16 0.28
CA VAL A 223 12.56 0.39 -0.95
C VAL A 223 12.18 -1.04 -0.61
N PHE A 224 11.05 -1.49 -1.16
CA PHE A 224 10.55 -2.85 -0.98
C PHE A 224 10.75 -3.71 -2.23
N PRO A 225 10.96 -5.03 -2.07
CA PRO A 225 11.18 -5.94 -3.18
C PRO A 225 9.91 -6.20 -3.99
N ASP A 226 10.07 -6.84 -5.15
CA ASP A 226 8.96 -7.28 -6.01
C ASP A 226 8.41 -8.65 -5.58
N THR A 227 8.15 -8.85 -4.31
CA THR A 227 7.58 -10.07 -3.74
C THR A 227 6.35 -9.79 -2.92
N LYS A 228 5.47 -10.79 -2.78
CA LYS A 228 4.41 -10.72 -1.78
C LYS A 228 5.02 -10.86 -0.39
N PHE A 229 4.66 -9.98 0.51
CA PHE A 229 4.98 -10.04 1.92
C PHE A 229 3.86 -9.39 2.73
N HIS A 230 3.74 -9.78 3.98
CA HIS A 230 2.79 -9.17 4.91
C HIS A 230 3.39 -7.91 5.53
N VAL A 231 2.60 -6.86 5.66
CA VAL A 231 2.99 -5.60 6.28
C VAL A 231 2.14 -5.37 7.51
N MET A 232 2.78 -5.28 8.66
CA MET A 232 2.10 -4.92 9.90
C MET A 232 1.83 -3.42 9.97
N LYS A 233 0.73 -3.02 10.61
CA LYS A 233 0.36 -1.61 10.80
C LYS A 233 1.43 -0.81 11.54
N GLN A 234 1.46 0.51 11.33
CA GLN A 234 2.39 1.43 12.00
C GLN A 234 3.88 1.11 11.75
N MET A 235 4.22 0.69 10.56
CA MET A 235 5.58 0.26 10.22
C MET A 235 6.60 1.40 10.31
N VAL A 236 6.21 2.63 10.02
CA VAL A 236 7.04 3.83 10.09
C VAL A 236 6.37 4.83 11.04
N GLU A 237 6.92 4.99 12.21
CA GLU A 237 6.50 5.97 13.21
C GLU A 237 7.71 6.82 13.57
N ASN A 238 7.55 8.12 13.80
CA ASN A 238 8.65 9.04 14.16
C ASN A 238 9.84 9.03 13.18
N SER A 239 9.58 8.98 11.87
CA SER A 239 10.62 9.11 10.82
C SER A 239 10.36 10.36 9.97
N PRO A 240 10.64 11.58 10.49
CA PRO A 240 10.18 12.84 9.94
C PRO A 240 10.81 13.19 8.58
N ASN A 241 11.96 12.62 8.26
CA ASN A 241 12.69 12.90 7.03
C ASN A 241 12.39 11.90 5.89
N LEU A 242 11.43 10.98 6.08
CA LEU A 242 11.05 10.04 5.05
C LEU A 242 10.29 10.74 3.91
N HIS A 243 10.91 10.80 2.74
CA HIS A 243 10.35 11.47 1.57
C HIS A 243 9.91 10.53 0.45
N SER A 244 10.34 9.26 0.50
CA SER A 244 10.10 8.33 -0.61
C SER A 244 9.94 6.91 -0.14
N ILE A 245 8.84 6.28 -0.56
CA ILE A 245 8.60 4.85 -0.40
C ILE A 245 8.44 4.25 -1.79
N CYS A 246 9.22 3.21 -2.09
CA CYS A 246 9.25 2.57 -3.39
C CYS A 246 8.88 1.09 -3.27
N PHE A 247 7.89 0.65 -4.01
CA PHE A 247 7.58 -0.77 -4.17
C PHE A 247 8.01 -1.24 -5.55
N ARG A 248 8.85 -2.27 -5.60
CA ARG A 248 9.26 -2.90 -6.87
C ARG A 248 8.25 -3.95 -7.33
N SER A 249 7.26 -4.25 -6.48
CA SER A 249 6.29 -5.31 -6.74
C SER A 249 5.20 -4.90 -7.71
N ALA A 250 4.89 -5.79 -8.63
CA ALA A 250 3.66 -5.79 -9.41
C ALA A 250 2.44 -6.25 -8.59
N LEU A 251 2.65 -6.86 -7.43
CA LEU A 251 1.62 -7.39 -6.55
C LEU A 251 1.63 -6.59 -5.24
N PRO A 252 0.46 -6.23 -4.72
CA PRO A 252 0.36 -5.50 -3.47
C PRO A 252 0.90 -6.33 -2.29
N PRO A 253 1.55 -5.71 -1.30
CA PRO A 253 1.75 -6.34 -0.02
C PRO A 253 0.40 -6.67 0.63
N VAL A 254 0.35 -7.73 1.41
CA VAL A 254 -0.81 -8.08 2.23
C VAL A 254 -0.65 -7.36 3.56
N ILE A 255 -1.59 -6.49 3.88
CA ILE A 255 -1.59 -5.77 5.17
C ILE A 255 -2.39 -6.60 6.17
N GLY A 256 -1.75 -6.98 7.24
CA GLY A 256 -2.33 -7.74 8.36
C GLY A 256 -3.07 -6.85 9.36
#